data_27e082d5c0aab362a1bcc634571ae11d
#
_entry.id   27e082d5c0aab362a1bcc634571ae11d
#
_cell.length_a   1.000
_cell.length_b   1.000
_cell.length_c   1.000
_cell.angle_alpha   90.00
_cell.angle_beta   90.00
_cell.angle_gamma   90.00
#
_symmetry.space_group_name_H-M   'P 1'
#
loop_
_entity.id
_entity.type
_entity.pdbx_description
1 polymer ?
#
loop_
_entity_poly.entity_id
_entity_poly.type
_entity_poly.pdbx_seq_one_letter_code
_entity_poly.pdbx_strand_id
1 'polypeptide(L)'
;ILLVEHDFSIIDYLCDSVSLIYGKPKVYGIVSLPYSTNAGINAYFEGFLPHENVRIRKNPIKFYMKNLERAEFSPYKYLFWTLLRIKIGDFELEVEEGHANKGEVLGIVGPNAVGKTTFVRSLVGEIKDYEGNIYAVEPSMKMSYKPQVFVFEDEEISVKEHLQKINSEYSKNEWVNEEIILPLRID
;
A
#
# COMPACT_ATOMS: atom_id res chain seq x y z
N ILE A 1 -24.17 -11.65 -15.03
CA ILE A 1 -23.90 -10.65 -13.97
C ILE A 1 -22.85 -9.70 -14.52
N LEU A 2 -23.02 -8.40 -14.30
CA LEU A 2 -22.04 -7.37 -14.59
C LEU A 2 -21.42 -6.91 -13.27
N LEU A 3 -20.08 -6.97 -13.17
CA LEU A 3 -19.30 -6.58 -12.00
C LEU A 3 -18.39 -5.40 -12.39
N VAL A 4 -18.37 -4.37 -11.55
CA VAL A 4 -17.41 -3.25 -11.67
C VAL A 4 -16.55 -3.26 -10.42
N GLU A 5 -15.26 -3.52 -10.59
CA GLU A 5 -14.30 -3.69 -9.51
C GLU A 5 -12.95 -3.07 -9.83
N HIS A 6 -12.19 -2.76 -8.80
CA HIS A 6 -10.84 -2.24 -8.88
C HIS A 6 -9.79 -3.25 -8.36
N ASP A 7 -10.25 -4.27 -7.63
CA ASP A 7 -9.39 -5.34 -7.14
C ASP A 7 -9.26 -6.44 -8.20
N PHE A 8 -8.07 -6.56 -8.77
CA PHE A 8 -7.78 -7.55 -9.79
C PHE A 8 -7.88 -8.99 -9.30
N SER A 9 -7.71 -9.25 -8.01
CA SER A 9 -7.86 -10.58 -7.44
C SER A 9 -9.32 -11.03 -7.46
N ILE A 10 -10.25 -10.11 -7.20
CA ILE A 10 -11.68 -10.35 -7.29
C ILE A 10 -12.11 -10.55 -8.75
N ILE A 11 -11.59 -9.71 -9.65
CA ILE A 11 -11.86 -9.82 -11.09
C ILE A 11 -11.35 -11.16 -11.63
N ASP A 12 -10.12 -11.56 -11.30
CA ASP A 12 -9.52 -12.82 -11.74
C ASP A 12 -10.30 -14.05 -11.22
N TYR A 13 -10.80 -13.96 -10.00
CA TYR A 13 -11.54 -15.06 -9.37
C TYR A 13 -12.98 -15.21 -9.87
N LEU A 14 -13.68 -14.10 -10.15
CA LEU A 14 -15.12 -14.10 -10.40
C LEU A 14 -15.50 -13.92 -11.88
N CYS A 15 -14.63 -13.35 -12.72
CA CYS A 15 -14.99 -12.95 -14.07
C CYS A 15 -14.48 -13.93 -15.11
N ASP A 16 -15.34 -14.27 -16.08
CA ASP A 16 -14.95 -15.04 -17.28
C ASP A 16 -14.31 -14.13 -18.34
N SER A 17 -14.75 -12.88 -18.40
CA SER A 17 -14.22 -11.88 -19.34
C SER A 17 -14.22 -10.49 -18.72
N VAL A 18 -13.35 -9.63 -19.23
CA VAL A 18 -13.22 -8.24 -18.77
C VAL A 18 -13.20 -7.28 -19.96
N SER A 19 -13.87 -6.13 -19.79
CA SER A 19 -13.72 -4.99 -20.69
C SER A 19 -13.03 -3.85 -19.96
N LEU A 20 -12.06 -3.23 -20.61
CA LEU A 20 -11.28 -2.14 -20.06
C LEU A 20 -11.88 -0.81 -20.49
N ILE A 21 -11.98 0.14 -19.55
CA ILE A 21 -12.43 1.49 -19.87
C ILE A 21 -11.20 2.39 -19.90
N TYR A 22 -11.00 3.10 -20.99
CA TYR A 22 -9.88 4.01 -21.19
C TYR A 22 -10.35 5.33 -21.81
N GLY A 23 -9.54 6.38 -21.70
CA GLY A 23 -9.88 7.70 -22.21
C GLY A 23 -9.26 8.81 -21.39
N LYS A 24 -9.84 10.00 -21.49
CA LYS A 24 -9.42 11.18 -20.75
C LYS A 24 -10.45 11.52 -19.68
N PRO A 25 -10.09 11.51 -18.38
CA PRO A 25 -11.02 11.82 -17.30
C PRO A 25 -11.80 13.12 -17.57
N LYS A 26 -13.12 13.09 -17.30
CA LYS A 26 -14.07 14.19 -17.50
C LYS A 26 -14.24 14.67 -18.96
N VAL A 27 -13.62 14.02 -19.94
CA VAL A 27 -13.72 14.39 -21.37
C VAL A 27 -14.39 13.30 -22.19
N TYR A 28 -13.83 12.06 -22.17
CA TYR A 28 -14.41 10.90 -22.84
C TYR A 28 -13.92 9.61 -22.23
N GLY A 29 -14.72 8.56 -22.36
CA GLY A 29 -14.38 7.17 -22.04
C GLY A 29 -14.76 6.24 -23.19
N ILE A 30 -13.94 5.25 -23.44
CA ILE A 30 -14.16 4.20 -24.45
C ILE A 30 -14.08 2.86 -23.72
N VAL A 31 -15.04 1.98 -24.03
CA VAL A 31 -15.03 0.60 -23.50
C VAL A 31 -14.41 -0.30 -24.54
N SER A 32 -13.43 -1.10 -24.14
CA SER A 32 -12.77 -2.06 -25.03
C SER A 32 -13.70 -3.20 -25.43
N LEU A 33 -13.32 -3.95 -26.46
CA LEU A 33 -13.86 -5.28 -26.69
C LEU A 33 -13.60 -6.17 -25.46
N PRO A 34 -14.41 -7.20 -25.23
CA PRO A 34 -14.17 -8.14 -24.15
C PRO A 34 -12.87 -8.95 -24.40
N TYR A 35 -12.08 -9.04 -23.36
CA TYR A 35 -10.90 -9.92 -23.28
C TYR A 35 -11.23 -11.11 -22.37
N SER A 36 -10.56 -12.24 -22.52
CA SER A 36 -10.49 -13.19 -21.41
C SER A 36 -9.84 -12.53 -20.20
N THR A 37 -10.23 -12.92 -18.99
CA THR A 37 -9.82 -12.23 -17.75
C THR A 37 -8.30 -12.04 -17.68
N ASN A 38 -7.54 -13.10 -17.88
CA ASN A 38 -6.07 -13.03 -17.84
C ASN A 38 -5.49 -12.10 -18.92
N ALA A 39 -6.00 -12.17 -20.15
CA ALA A 39 -5.52 -11.33 -21.24
C ALA A 39 -5.83 -9.85 -20.98
N GLY A 40 -7.02 -9.54 -20.46
CA GLY A 40 -7.41 -8.17 -20.13
C GLY A 40 -6.61 -7.59 -18.97
N ILE A 41 -6.39 -8.35 -17.92
CA ILE A 41 -5.55 -7.93 -16.76
C ILE A 41 -4.12 -7.66 -17.24
N ASN A 42 -3.55 -8.55 -18.05
CA ASN A 42 -2.20 -8.35 -18.60
C ASN A 42 -2.12 -7.14 -19.54
N ALA A 43 -3.10 -6.95 -20.42
CA ALA A 43 -3.18 -5.78 -21.29
C ALA A 43 -3.26 -4.46 -20.47
N TYR A 44 -4.02 -4.48 -19.37
CA TYR A 44 -4.08 -3.34 -18.45
C TYR A 44 -2.71 -3.06 -17.81
N PHE A 45 -2.00 -4.08 -17.32
CA PHE A 45 -0.67 -3.90 -16.71
C PHE A 45 0.38 -3.47 -17.74
N GLU A 46 0.34 -4.02 -18.96
CA GLU A 46 1.19 -3.60 -20.07
C GLU A 46 0.90 -2.16 -20.53
N GLY A 47 -0.32 -1.67 -20.26
CA GLY A 47 -0.77 -0.36 -20.72
C GLY A 47 -0.97 -0.29 -22.24
N PHE A 48 -1.18 -1.42 -22.89
CA PHE A 48 -1.44 -1.54 -24.31
C PHE A 48 -2.60 -2.51 -24.58
N LEU A 49 -3.57 -2.07 -25.36
CA LEU A 49 -4.75 -2.84 -25.75
C LEU A 49 -4.55 -3.39 -27.16
N PRO A 50 -4.22 -4.69 -27.30
CA PRO A 50 -3.88 -5.26 -28.61
C PRO A 50 -5.03 -5.23 -29.63
N HIS A 51 -6.27 -5.49 -29.21
CA HIS A 51 -7.42 -5.52 -30.09
C HIS A 51 -7.75 -4.16 -30.69
N GLU A 52 -7.60 -3.11 -29.89
CA GLU A 52 -7.85 -1.73 -30.31
C GLU A 52 -6.61 -1.03 -30.86
N ASN A 53 -5.44 -1.66 -30.71
CA ASN A 53 -4.12 -1.09 -31.04
C ASN A 53 -3.90 0.27 -30.37
N VAL A 54 -4.27 0.38 -29.09
CA VAL A 54 -4.20 1.62 -28.32
C VAL A 54 -3.30 1.47 -27.11
N ARG A 55 -2.41 2.45 -26.91
CA ARG A 55 -1.60 2.56 -25.69
C ARG A 55 -2.29 3.48 -24.70
N ILE A 56 -2.69 2.93 -23.55
CA ILE A 56 -3.38 3.62 -22.46
C ILE A 56 -2.42 4.14 -21.38
N ARG A 57 -1.17 3.63 -21.35
CA ARG A 57 -0.15 4.06 -20.39
C ARG A 57 1.24 3.98 -21.03
N LYS A 58 2.07 4.99 -20.77
CA LYS A 58 3.43 5.07 -21.34
C LYS A 58 4.32 3.93 -20.81
N ASN A 59 4.32 3.72 -19.50
CA ASN A 59 5.13 2.72 -18.84
C ASN A 59 4.25 1.57 -18.34
N PRO A 60 4.64 0.30 -18.58
CA PRO A 60 3.93 -0.85 -18.03
C PRO A 60 4.07 -0.91 -16.50
N ILE A 61 3.05 -1.44 -15.83
CA ILE A 61 3.17 -1.83 -14.42
C ILE A 61 3.83 -3.20 -14.39
N LYS A 62 5.01 -3.27 -13.83
CA LYS A 62 5.77 -4.52 -13.71
C LYS A 62 5.84 -4.93 -12.25
N PHE A 63 5.46 -6.15 -11.97
CA PHE A 63 5.69 -6.78 -10.68
C PHE A 63 6.98 -7.58 -10.77
N TYR A 64 7.99 -7.12 -10.05
CA TYR A 64 9.19 -7.91 -9.87
C TYR A 64 8.92 -8.88 -8.72
N MET A 65 8.67 -10.14 -9.03
CA MET A 65 8.83 -11.16 -7.99
C MET A 65 10.31 -11.13 -7.59
N LYS A 66 10.62 -10.61 -6.42
CA LYS A 66 11.87 -10.98 -5.77
C LYS A 66 11.87 -12.50 -5.77
N ASN A 67 12.84 -13.11 -6.43
CA ASN A 67 13.06 -14.54 -6.26
C ASN A 67 13.02 -14.79 -4.76
N LEU A 68 11.98 -15.47 -4.31
CA LEU A 68 11.88 -16.06 -2.99
C LEU A 68 12.76 -17.32 -2.95
N GLU A 69 13.96 -17.27 -3.52
CA GLU A 69 15.08 -17.96 -2.90
C GLU A 69 15.02 -17.41 -1.47
N ARG A 70 14.60 -18.27 -0.56
CA ARG A 70 14.40 -17.99 0.86
C ARG A 70 15.36 -16.88 1.23
N ALA A 71 14.88 -15.63 1.28
CA ALA A 71 15.66 -14.58 1.89
C ALA A 71 16.06 -15.22 3.20
N GLU A 72 17.35 -15.53 3.37
CA GLU A 72 17.85 -15.93 4.66
C GLU A 72 17.41 -14.79 5.54
N PHE A 73 16.31 -15.03 6.26
CA PHE A 73 15.75 -14.03 7.16
C PHE A 73 16.94 -13.64 8.00
N SER A 74 17.38 -12.41 7.86
CA SER A 74 18.47 -11.91 8.68
C SER A 74 18.08 -12.30 10.10
N PRO A 75 18.88 -13.09 10.83
CA PRO A 75 18.53 -13.56 12.16
C PRO A 75 18.39 -12.41 13.15
N TYR A 76 18.57 -11.18 12.66
CA TYR A 76 18.47 -9.96 13.44
C TYR A 76 17.02 -9.49 13.50
N LYS A 77 16.39 -9.71 14.66
CA LYS A 77 15.13 -9.09 15.05
C LYS A 77 15.29 -7.57 14.87
N TYR A 78 14.36 -6.95 14.16
CA TYR A 78 14.38 -5.51 13.92
C TYR A 78 13.45 -4.78 14.88
N LEU A 79 12.29 -5.36 15.11
CA LEU A 79 11.29 -4.94 16.08
C LEU A 79 10.85 -6.18 16.86
N PHE A 80 10.70 -6.08 18.17
CA PHE A 80 10.12 -7.15 18.97
C PHE A 80 9.28 -6.58 20.11
N TRP A 81 8.30 -7.34 20.53
CA TRP A 81 7.40 -7.00 21.62
C TRP A 81 7.19 -8.20 22.53
N THR A 82 6.99 -7.92 23.81
CA THR A 82 6.56 -8.89 24.82
C THR A 82 5.06 -9.07 24.73
N LEU A 83 4.46 -9.87 25.62
CA LEU A 83 3.02 -9.89 25.80
C LEU A 83 2.53 -8.46 26.01
N LEU A 84 1.62 -7.97 25.14
CA LEU A 84 1.02 -6.65 25.26
C LEU A 84 -0.44 -6.79 25.66
N ARG A 85 -0.89 -5.95 26.58
CA ARG A 85 -2.31 -5.76 26.90
C ARG A 85 -2.67 -4.30 26.68
N ILE A 86 -3.52 -4.06 25.70
CA ILE A 86 -3.92 -2.73 25.25
C ILE A 86 -5.40 -2.56 25.58
N LYS A 87 -5.75 -1.54 26.36
CA LYS A 87 -7.13 -1.27 26.73
C LYS A 87 -7.57 0.09 26.21
N ILE A 88 -8.67 0.12 25.46
CA ILE A 88 -9.26 1.35 24.91
C ILE A 88 -10.75 1.35 25.24
N GLY A 89 -11.15 2.10 26.26
CA GLY A 89 -12.51 2.04 26.79
C GLY A 89 -12.85 0.63 27.27
N ASP A 90 -13.89 0.04 26.70
CA ASP A 90 -14.32 -1.34 27.01
C ASP A 90 -13.63 -2.40 26.12
N PHE A 91 -12.84 -1.98 25.14
CA PHE A 91 -12.12 -2.88 24.25
C PHE A 91 -10.76 -3.26 24.85
N GLU A 92 -10.48 -4.54 24.90
CA GLU A 92 -9.20 -5.10 25.37
C GLU A 92 -8.60 -5.98 24.28
N LEU A 93 -7.32 -5.74 23.97
CA LEU A 93 -6.53 -6.52 23.03
C LEU A 93 -5.33 -7.11 23.75
N GLU A 94 -5.24 -8.42 23.75
CA GLU A 94 -4.05 -9.15 24.18
C GLU A 94 -3.26 -9.59 22.95
N VAL A 95 -1.96 -9.31 22.92
CA VAL A 95 -1.04 -9.65 21.85
C VAL A 95 0.09 -10.47 22.43
N GLU A 96 0.22 -11.70 21.97
CA GLU A 96 1.34 -12.56 22.37
C GLU A 96 2.68 -11.96 21.94
N GLU A 97 3.75 -12.40 22.59
CA GLU A 97 5.10 -11.99 22.24
C GLU A 97 5.44 -12.31 20.78
N GLY A 98 6.16 -11.42 20.14
CA GLY A 98 6.50 -11.59 18.74
C GLY A 98 7.62 -10.66 18.26
N HIS A 99 7.95 -10.77 17.00
CA HIS A 99 8.98 -9.95 16.38
C HIS A 99 8.76 -9.79 14.87
N ALA A 100 9.40 -8.79 14.31
CA ALA A 100 9.58 -8.62 12.88
C ALA A 100 11.08 -8.51 12.56
N ASN A 101 11.52 -9.18 11.51
CA ASN A 101 12.91 -9.20 11.08
C ASN A 101 13.18 -8.09 10.05
N LYS A 102 14.44 -7.73 9.87
CA LYS A 102 14.84 -6.75 8.87
C LYS A 102 14.51 -7.26 7.46
N GLY A 103 13.75 -6.44 6.70
CA GLY A 103 13.35 -6.78 5.33
C GLY A 103 12.15 -7.73 5.22
N GLU A 104 11.57 -8.14 6.34
CA GLU A 104 10.36 -8.94 6.39
C GLU A 104 9.12 -8.09 6.11
N VAL A 105 8.13 -8.69 5.45
CA VAL A 105 6.77 -8.15 5.31
C VAL A 105 5.84 -9.00 6.16
N LEU A 106 5.41 -8.46 7.29
CA LEU A 106 4.48 -9.11 8.20
C LEU A 106 3.04 -8.79 7.83
N GLY A 107 2.27 -9.80 7.42
CA GLY A 107 0.83 -9.67 7.16
C GLY A 107 0.00 -9.86 8.43
N ILE A 108 -0.93 -8.93 8.70
CA ILE A 108 -1.88 -9.00 9.82
C ILE A 108 -3.28 -9.22 9.26
N VAL A 109 -3.87 -10.38 9.54
CA VAL A 109 -5.17 -10.79 9.01
C VAL A 109 -6.16 -11.03 10.14
N GLY A 110 -7.43 -10.75 9.88
CA GLY A 110 -8.52 -10.98 10.82
C GLY A 110 -9.77 -10.18 10.48
N PRO A 111 -10.93 -10.47 11.10
CA PRO A 111 -12.17 -9.74 10.91
C PRO A 111 -12.05 -8.23 11.19
N ASN A 112 -13.06 -7.45 10.81
CA ASN A 112 -13.09 -6.02 11.15
C ASN A 112 -13.30 -5.84 12.66
N ALA A 113 -12.75 -4.74 13.19
CA ALA A 113 -12.86 -4.33 14.59
C ALA A 113 -12.21 -5.25 15.64
N VAL A 114 -11.36 -6.23 15.26
CA VAL A 114 -10.67 -7.13 16.20
C VAL A 114 -9.35 -6.57 16.75
N GLY A 115 -8.99 -5.32 16.41
CA GLY A 115 -7.80 -4.67 16.96
C GLY A 115 -6.56 -4.64 16.07
N LYS A 116 -6.63 -5.03 14.76
CA LYS A 116 -5.49 -4.95 13.84
C LYS A 116 -4.84 -3.57 13.80
N THR A 117 -5.65 -2.54 13.60
CA THR A 117 -5.18 -1.14 13.59
C THR A 117 -4.66 -0.70 14.96
N THR A 118 -5.28 -1.15 16.03
CA THR A 118 -4.85 -0.88 17.40
C THR A 118 -3.46 -1.42 17.65
N PHE A 119 -3.21 -2.66 17.24
CA PHE A 119 -1.89 -3.28 17.35
C PHE A 119 -0.82 -2.51 16.54
N VAL A 120 -1.10 -2.18 15.27
CA VAL A 120 -0.15 -1.41 14.46
C VAL A 120 0.13 -0.04 15.07
N ARG A 121 -0.89 0.66 15.57
CA ARG A 121 -0.74 1.97 16.21
C ARG A 121 0.05 1.92 17.52
N SER A 122 -0.01 0.81 18.26
CA SER A 122 0.85 0.62 19.43
C SER A 122 2.29 0.35 19.03
N LEU A 123 2.54 -0.43 17.96
CA LEU A 123 3.90 -0.67 17.46
C LEU A 123 4.59 0.62 17.01
N VAL A 124 3.88 1.54 16.38
CA VAL A 124 4.45 2.84 15.94
C VAL A 124 4.45 3.91 17.03
N GLY A 125 3.95 3.60 18.23
CA GLY A 125 3.97 4.49 19.39
C GLY A 125 2.89 5.57 19.42
N GLU A 126 1.84 5.47 18.57
CA GLU A 126 0.67 6.33 18.67
C GLU A 126 -0.20 6.00 19.90
N ILE A 127 -0.33 4.71 20.23
CA ILE A 127 -0.97 4.25 21.46
C ILE A 127 0.17 3.91 22.43
N LYS A 128 0.19 4.58 23.57
CA LYS A 128 1.23 4.42 24.60
C LYS A 128 0.70 3.78 25.88
N ASP A 129 -0.61 3.70 26.02
CA ASP A 129 -1.28 3.13 27.19
C ASP A 129 -1.49 1.63 26.96
N TYR A 130 -0.48 0.84 27.32
CA TYR A 130 -0.50 -0.62 27.27
C TYR A 130 0.48 -1.20 28.31
N GLU A 131 0.17 -2.40 28.77
CA GLU A 131 1.10 -3.22 29.54
C GLU A 131 2.02 -4.00 28.59
N GLY A 132 3.25 -4.24 29.01
CA GLY A 132 4.29 -4.89 28.20
C GLY A 132 5.29 -3.90 27.61
N ASN A 133 6.11 -4.38 26.69
CA ASN A 133 7.17 -3.56 26.08
C ASN A 133 7.31 -3.81 24.59
N ILE A 134 7.65 -2.75 23.86
CA ILE A 134 7.99 -2.78 22.44
C ILE A 134 9.41 -2.24 22.30
N TYR A 135 10.26 -3.00 21.62
CA TYR A 135 11.67 -2.68 21.46
C TYR A 135 12.05 -2.60 19.98
N ALA A 136 12.63 -1.48 19.57
CA ALA A 136 13.34 -1.35 18.32
C ALA A 136 14.82 -1.65 18.57
N VAL A 137 15.44 -2.47 17.74
CA VAL A 137 16.86 -2.85 17.90
C VAL A 137 17.78 -1.66 17.65
N GLU A 138 17.42 -0.79 16.70
CA GLU A 138 18.15 0.44 16.45
C GLU A 138 17.41 1.62 17.13
N PRO A 139 18.02 2.33 18.09
CA PRO A 139 17.39 3.48 18.74
C PRO A 139 17.01 4.62 17.77
N SER A 140 17.68 4.66 16.60
CA SER A 140 17.43 5.63 15.52
C SER A 140 16.38 5.16 14.51
N MET A 141 15.71 4.02 14.74
CA MET A 141 14.70 3.48 13.82
C MET A 141 13.57 4.47 13.60
N LYS A 142 13.42 4.91 12.36
CA LYS A 142 12.27 5.72 11.96
C LYS A 142 11.13 4.81 11.52
N MET A 143 9.98 4.94 12.16
CA MET A 143 8.75 4.25 11.77
C MET A 143 7.88 5.22 10.96
N SER A 144 7.34 4.75 9.84
CA SER A 144 6.35 5.48 9.06
C SER A 144 5.02 4.73 9.14
N TYR A 145 3.99 5.43 9.48
CA TYR A 145 2.63 4.89 9.57
C TYR A 145 1.74 5.55 8.51
N LYS A 146 1.07 4.73 7.71
CA LYS A 146 0.05 5.20 6.78
C LYS A 146 -1.33 4.99 7.40
N PRO A 147 -2.02 6.05 7.84
CA PRO A 147 -3.38 5.93 8.40
C PRO A 147 -4.40 5.53 7.31
N GLN A 148 -5.53 5.00 7.74
CA GLN A 148 -6.65 4.69 6.82
C GLN A 148 -7.27 5.96 6.24
N VAL A 149 -7.32 7.03 7.03
CA VAL A 149 -7.82 8.35 6.63
C VAL A 149 -6.72 9.36 6.95
N PHE A 150 -6.33 10.13 5.94
CA PHE A 150 -5.42 11.25 6.15
C PHE A 150 -6.22 12.45 6.67
N VAL A 151 -5.77 13.01 7.79
CA VAL A 151 -6.27 14.28 8.32
C VAL A 151 -5.19 15.30 8.11
N PHE A 152 -5.49 16.33 7.34
CA PHE A 152 -4.59 17.46 7.12
C PHE A 152 -4.96 18.58 8.10
N GLU A 153 -3.97 19.14 8.76
CA GLU A 153 -4.17 20.29 9.67
C GLU A 153 -4.58 21.56 8.90
N ASP A 154 -4.20 21.63 7.63
CA ASP A 154 -4.46 22.74 6.73
C ASP A 154 -4.95 22.15 5.38
N GLU A 155 -6.25 22.30 5.11
CA GLU A 155 -6.86 21.77 3.90
C GLU A 155 -6.56 22.63 2.65
N GLU A 156 -6.04 23.86 2.83
CA GLU A 156 -5.70 24.76 1.73
C GLU A 156 -4.27 24.57 1.22
N ILE A 157 -3.45 23.80 1.93
CA ILE A 157 -2.07 23.55 1.54
C ILE A 157 -2.01 22.64 0.30
N SER A 158 -1.21 23.01 -0.68
CA SER A 158 -0.96 22.16 -1.85
C SER A 158 -0.15 20.92 -1.48
N VAL A 159 -0.30 19.83 -2.26
CA VAL A 159 0.50 18.59 -2.07
C VAL A 159 2.00 18.91 -2.12
N LYS A 160 2.42 19.78 -3.00
CA LYS A 160 3.81 20.23 -3.14
C LYS A 160 4.33 20.90 -1.87
N GLU A 161 3.58 21.85 -1.32
CA GLU A 161 3.96 22.51 -0.06
C GLU A 161 3.97 21.56 1.12
N HIS A 162 3.02 20.61 1.16
CA HIS A 162 3.01 19.57 2.18
C HIS A 162 4.25 18.68 2.11
N LEU A 163 4.63 18.24 0.91
CA LEU A 163 5.85 17.46 0.69
C LEU A 163 7.12 18.27 1.07
N GLN A 164 7.15 19.57 0.76
CA GLN A 164 8.24 20.46 1.15
C GLN A 164 8.38 20.62 2.67
N LYS A 165 7.26 20.66 3.40
CA LYS A 165 7.28 20.67 4.87
C LYS A 165 7.86 19.39 5.47
N ILE A 166 7.57 18.23 4.86
CA ILE A 166 8.08 16.94 5.33
C ILE A 166 9.57 16.78 4.99
N ASN A 167 9.94 17.10 3.77
CA ASN A 167 11.31 17.01 3.27
C ASN A 167 11.55 18.05 2.18
N SER A 168 12.26 19.13 2.52
CA SER A 168 12.56 20.22 1.59
C SER A 168 13.40 19.79 0.36
N GLU A 169 14.03 18.62 0.43
CA GLU A 169 14.88 18.09 -0.63
C GLU A 169 14.24 16.95 -1.44
N TYR A 170 12.94 16.66 -1.21
CA TYR A 170 12.28 15.53 -1.86
C TYR A 170 12.41 15.57 -3.40
N SER A 171 12.33 16.75 -4.00
CA SER A 171 12.43 16.95 -5.45
C SER A 171 13.83 16.77 -6.03
N LYS A 172 14.87 16.74 -5.20
CA LYS A 172 16.25 16.47 -5.63
C LYS A 172 16.53 14.97 -5.79
N ASN A 173 15.66 14.12 -5.27
CA ASN A 173 15.80 12.68 -5.39
C ASN A 173 15.22 12.22 -6.74
N GLU A 174 16.07 11.76 -7.63
CA GLU A 174 15.73 11.32 -8.98
C GLU A 174 14.68 10.19 -8.96
N TRP A 175 14.84 9.22 -8.07
CA TRP A 175 13.87 8.15 -7.88
C TRP A 175 12.48 8.67 -7.45
N VAL A 176 12.44 9.62 -6.51
CA VAL A 176 11.16 10.24 -6.07
C VAL A 176 10.49 10.97 -7.23
N ASN A 177 11.27 11.67 -8.05
CA ASN A 177 10.74 12.36 -9.21
C ASN A 177 10.16 11.38 -10.25
N GLU A 178 10.90 10.34 -10.61
CA GLU A 178 10.51 9.40 -11.64
C GLU A 178 9.37 8.48 -11.21
N GLU A 179 9.38 8.00 -9.96
CA GLU A 179 8.43 6.98 -9.49
C GLU A 179 7.22 7.57 -8.77
N ILE A 180 7.28 8.81 -8.30
CA ILE A 180 6.21 9.44 -7.51
C ILE A 180 5.69 10.73 -8.17
N ILE A 181 6.56 11.71 -8.35
CA ILE A 181 6.13 13.07 -8.74
C ILE A 181 5.54 13.07 -10.16
N LEU A 182 6.28 12.55 -11.13
CA LEU A 182 5.85 12.51 -12.52
C LEU A 182 4.61 11.62 -12.76
N PRO A 183 4.52 10.38 -12.23
CA PRO A 183 3.33 9.56 -12.41
C PRO A 183 2.08 10.13 -11.76
N LEU A 184 2.21 10.77 -10.61
CA LEU A 184 1.10 11.38 -9.87
C LEU A 184 0.80 12.82 -10.32
N ARG A 185 1.60 13.39 -11.24
CA ARG A 185 1.46 14.77 -11.74
C ARG A 185 1.42 15.80 -10.62
N ILE A 186 2.34 15.67 -9.67
CA ILE A 186 2.53 16.60 -8.56
C ILE A 186 3.48 17.70 -9.05
N ASP A 187 2.92 18.75 -9.68
CA ASP A 187 3.69 19.87 -10.26
C ASP A 187 3.79 21.06 -9.29
#